data_7fa6fdcae910217de9cd1d67f7f42bb7
#
_entry.id   7fa6fdcae910217de9cd1d67f7f42bb7
#
_cell.length_a   1.000
_cell.length_b   1.000
_cell.length_c   1.000
_cell.angle_alpha   90.00
_cell.angle_beta   90.00
_cell.angle_gamma   90.00
#
_symmetry.space_group_name_H-M   'P 1'
#
loop_
_entity.id
_entity.type
_entity.pdbx_description
1 polymer ?
#
loop_
_entity_poly.entity_id
_entity_poly.type
_entity_poly.pdbx_seq_one_letter_code
_entity_poly.pdbx_strand_id
1 'polypeptide(L)'
;MAKASASDSIEETRSVPRSRKGVRTRARLVDAAKQVFERDGFLDARIVDIAETAGLAPGTFYHYFDSKEQIFREVAEAQEERLTAPPEDADPEVDDDQSPLGRIRRSNLRYLQRYRDEAALMGVIEQVSRYDEHVNAARMATMKHFVERAEKAVRQLQKDGLADNRLDPATAADALGAMVARFAELWLVQGYREYDFDKAVDQLTILWANALGLQDGIVRATPKAPRTAAPKSKA
;
A
#
# COMPACT_ATOMS: atom_id res chain seq x y z
N MET A 1 28.65 -19.55 -34.95
CA MET A 1 27.48 -20.38 -34.72
C MET A 1 27.41 -20.76 -33.24
N ALA A 2 26.67 -20.02 -32.44
CA ALA A 2 26.49 -20.26 -31.02
C ALA A 2 25.08 -20.85 -30.83
N LYS A 3 25.01 -22.06 -30.26
CA LYS A 3 23.75 -22.70 -29.85
C LYS A 3 23.17 -21.94 -28.67
N ALA A 4 22.05 -21.27 -28.86
CA ALA A 4 21.23 -20.76 -27.77
C ALA A 4 20.64 -21.95 -27.02
N SER A 5 20.80 -21.95 -25.72
CA SER A 5 20.37 -22.95 -24.75
C SER A 5 18.83 -22.88 -24.61
N ALA A 6 18.17 -23.98 -24.88
CA ALA A 6 16.73 -24.20 -24.77
C ALA A 6 16.33 -24.64 -23.33
N SER A 7 16.92 -24.07 -22.28
CA SER A 7 16.69 -24.45 -20.90
C SER A 7 15.80 -23.50 -20.09
N ASP A 8 15.50 -22.30 -20.59
CA ASP A 8 14.72 -21.29 -19.84
C ASP A 8 13.18 -21.40 -19.97
N SER A 9 12.70 -22.30 -20.82
CA SER A 9 11.25 -22.37 -21.12
C SER A 9 10.50 -23.47 -20.36
N ILE A 10 11.13 -24.20 -19.45
CA ILE A 10 10.55 -25.40 -18.80
C ILE A 10 10.11 -25.15 -17.33
N GLU A 11 10.56 -24.08 -16.69
CA GLU A 11 10.30 -23.83 -15.27
C GLU A 11 8.93 -23.19 -14.95
N GLU A 12 8.29 -22.54 -15.90
CA GLU A 12 7.05 -21.77 -15.68
C GLU A 12 5.75 -22.60 -15.71
N THR A 13 5.79 -23.90 -16.06
CA THR A 13 4.58 -24.66 -16.44
C THR A 13 4.05 -25.62 -15.37
N ARG A 14 4.67 -25.74 -14.19
CA ARG A 14 4.28 -26.76 -13.19
C ARG A 14 3.23 -26.34 -12.16
N SER A 15 2.86 -25.08 -12.03
CA SER A 15 2.16 -24.58 -10.84
C SER A 15 0.64 -24.33 -10.98
N VAL A 16 0.02 -24.48 -12.17
CA VAL A 16 -1.43 -24.20 -12.30
C VAL A 16 -2.23 -25.49 -12.13
N PRO A 17 -3.02 -25.63 -11.03
CA PRO A 17 -3.86 -26.81 -10.81
C PRO A 17 -4.97 -26.88 -11.88
N ARG A 18 -5.07 -28.03 -12.58
CA ARG A 18 -6.08 -28.26 -13.62
C ARG A 18 -7.47 -28.62 -13.09
N SER A 19 -7.63 -28.83 -11.78
CA SER A 19 -8.90 -29.21 -11.17
C SER A 19 -9.39 -28.19 -10.14
N ARG A 20 -10.72 -28.04 -9.98
CA ARG A 20 -11.32 -27.18 -8.95
C ARG A 20 -10.81 -27.49 -7.54
N LYS A 21 -10.59 -28.79 -7.23
CA LYS A 21 -10.04 -29.22 -5.95
C LYS A 21 -8.60 -28.75 -5.77
N GLY A 22 -7.78 -28.85 -6.81
CA GLY A 22 -6.38 -28.39 -6.79
C GLY A 22 -6.30 -26.87 -6.59
N VAL A 23 -7.11 -26.08 -7.29
CA VAL A 23 -7.18 -24.61 -7.12
C VAL A 23 -7.52 -24.24 -5.66
N ARG A 24 -8.52 -24.90 -5.07
CA ARG A 24 -8.90 -24.66 -3.66
C ARG A 24 -7.79 -25.05 -2.67
N THR A 25 -7.09 -26.14 -2.93
CA THR A 25 -5.98 -26.57 -2.07
C THR A 25 -4.82 -25.60 -2.15
N ARG A 26 -4.49 -25.11 -3.36
CA ARG A 26 -3.45 -24.10 -3.57
C ARG A 26 -3.79 -22.79 -2.85
N ALA A 27 -5.01 -22.30 -2.98
CA ALA A 27 -5.47 -21.10 -2.26
C ALA A 27 -5.35 -21.27 -0.74
N ARG A 28 -5.75 -22.43 -0.18
CA ARG A 28 -5.57 -22.72 1.25
C ARG A 28 -4.11 -22.70 1.69
N LEU A 29 -3.18 -23.16 0.85
CA LEU A 29 -1.75 -23.07 1.15
C LEU A 29 -1.26 -21.62 1.16
N VAL A 30 -1.70 -20.79 0.21
CA VAL A 30 -1.35 -19.36 0.16
C VAL A 30 -1.89 -18.61 1.38
N ASP A 31 -3.15 -18.85 1.76
CA ASP A 31 -3.76 -18.25 2.95
C ASP A 31 -3.04 -18.68 4.24
N ALA A 32 -2.68 -19.94 4.34
CA ALA A 32 -1.91 -20.47 5.47
C ALA A 32 -0.47 -19.92 5.50
N ALA A 33 0.17 -19.79 4.35
CA ALA A 33 1.49 -19.20 4.23
C ALA A 33 1.49 -17.73 4.68
N LYS A 34 0.48 -16.95 4.28
CA LYS A 34 0.29 -15.58 4.78
C LYS A 34 0.30 -15.56 6.30
N GLN A 35 -0.53 -16.36 6.96
CA GLN A 35 -0.63 -16.42 8.43
C GLN A 35 0.69 -16.80 9.09
N VAL A 36 1.42 -17.77 8.52
CA VAL A 36 2.71 -18.20 9.05
C VAL A 36 3.76 -17.12 8.87
N PHE A 37 3.81 -16.43 7.72
CA PHE A 37 4.74 -15.33 7.49
C PHE A 37 4.44 -14.12 8.38
N GLU A 38 3.18 -13.81 8.63
CA GLU A 38 2.78 -12.74 9.56
C GLU A 38 3.20 -13.02 11.00
N ARG A 39 3.12 -14.28 11.43
CA ARG A 39 3.45 -14.71 12.79
C ARG A 39 4.95 -14.86 13.01
N ASP A 40 5.66 -15.49 12.08
CA ASP A 40 7.04 -15.97 12.26
C ASP A 40 8.06 -15.16 11.45
N GLY A 41 7.60 -14.31 10.52
CA GLY A 41 8.47 -13.69 9.51
C GLY A 41 8.92 -14.68 8.44
N PHE A 42 9.70 -14.19 7.46
CA PHE A 42 10.13 -15.06 6.35
C PHE A 42 11.21 -16.05 6.77
N LEU A 43 12.16 -15.65 7.61
CA LEU A 43 13.33 -16.48 7.95
C LEU A 43 12.92 -17.72 8.75
N ASP A 44 12.12 -17.54 9.78
CA ASP A 44 11.74 -18.59 10.73
C ASP A 44 10.53 -19.42 10.28
N ALA A 45 9.77 -18.94 9.29
CA ALA A 45 8.65 -19.69 8.70
C ALA A 45 9.11 -21.00 8.08
N ARG A 46 8.42 -22.11 8.40
CA ARG A 46 8.73 -23.44 7.90
C ARG A 46 7.60 -23.99 7.04
N ILE A 47 7.94 -24.72 5.99
CA ILE A 47 6.97 -25.36 5.07
C ILE A 47 6.03 -26.30 5.82
N VAL A 48 6.53 -26.98 6.86
CA VAL A 48 5.71 -27.88 7.70
C VAL A 48 4.60 -27.09 8.39
N ASP A 49 4.91 -25.92 8.96
CA ASP A 49 3.94 -25.07 9.66
C ASP A 49 2.89 -24.52 8.69
N ILE A 50 3.29 -24.20 7.46
CA ILE A 50 2.36 -23.79 6.39
C ILE A 50 1.38 -24.92 6.05
N ALA A 51 1.89 -26.13 5.84
CA ALA A 51 1.05 -27.27 5.49
C ALA A 51 0.08 -27.64 6.64
N GLU A 52 0.56 -27.64 7.90
CA GLU A 52 -0.25 -27.90 9.09
C GLU A 52 -1.32 -26.82 9.28
N THR A 53 -0.99 -25.53 9.11
CA THR A 53 -1.95 -24.43 9.17
C THR A 53 -3.00 -24.55 8.07
N ALA A 54 -2.62 -25.03 6.89
CA ALA A 54 -3.56 -25.35 5.81
C ALA A 54 -4.41 -26.62 6.08
N GLY A 55 -4.15 -27.37 7.16
CA GLY A 55 -4.80 -28.66 7.44
C GLY A 55 -4.45 -29.73 6.41
N LEU A 56 -3.19 -29.78 5.96
CA LEU A 56 -2.67 -30.68 4.93
C LEU A 56 -1.43 -31.41 5.44
N ALA A 57 -1.18 -32.60 4.87
CA ALA A 57 0.08 -33.28 5.13
C ALA A 57 1.26 -32.51 4.52
N PRO A 58 2.44 -32.44 5.19
CA PRO A 58 3.60 -31.70 4.69
C PRO A 58 4.01 -32.02 3.25
N GLY A 59 3.92 -33.27 2.84
CA GLY A 59 4.22 -33.69 1.46
C GLY A 59 3.28 -33.09 0.41
N THR A 60 2.06 -32.64 0.81
CA THR A 60 1.10 -32.04 -0.10
C THR A 60 1.57 -30.67 -0.59
N PHE A 61 2.34 -29.93 0.20
CA PHE A 61 2.93 -28.65 -0.19
C PHE A 61 3.69 -28.75 -1.51
N TYR A 62 4.58 -29.74 -1.62
CA TYR A 62 5.47 -29.93 -2.78
C TYR A 62 4.75 -30.35 -4.07
N HIS A 63 3.43 -30.62 -4.02
CA HIS A 63 2.62 -30.78 -5.23
C HIS A 63 2.21 -29.43 -5.85
N TYR A 64 2.32 -28.34 -5.10
CA TYR A 64 1.86 -27.00 -5.51
C TYR A 64 2.97 -25.96 -5.56
N PHE A 65 3.98 -26.09 -4.71
CA PHE A 65 5.09 -25.14 -4.58
C PHE A 65 6.41 -25.90 -4.39
N ASP A 66 7.43 -25.43 -5.08
CA ASP A 66 8.76 -26.03 -5.02
C ASP A 66 9.56 -25.55 -3.80
N SER A 67 9.26 -24.35 -3.29
CA SER A 67 10.00 -23.75 -2.17
C SER A 67 9.15 -22.76 -1.36
N LYS A 68 9.69 -22.33 -0.22
CA LYS A 68 9.15 -21.27 0.63
C LYS A 68 9.14 -19.91 -0.10
N GLU A 69 10.18 -19.67 -0.88
CA GLU A 69 10.34 -18.47 -1.70
C GLU A 69 9.22 -18.36 -2.74
N GLN A 70 8.90 -19.47 -3.41
CA GLN A 70 7.87 -19.50 -4.44
C GLN A 70 6.49 -19.14 -3.89
N ILE A 71 6.09 -19.76 -2.77
CA ILE A 71 4.78 -19.44 -2.16
C ILE A 71 4.78 -18.02 -1.57
N PHE A 72 5.92 -17.53 -1.06
CA PHE A 72 6.03 -16.16 -0.55
C PHE A 72 5.84 -15.13 -1.67
N ARG A 73 6.43 -15.35 -2.84
CA ARG A 73 6.23 -14.47 -4.01
C ARG A 73 4.75 -14.33 -4.34
N GLU A 74 4.00 -15.44 -4.34
CA GLU A 74 2.57 -15.40 -4.59
C GLU A 74 1.78 -14.68 -3.48
N VAL A 75 2.14 -14.90 -2.21
CA VAL A 75 1.56 -14.14 -1.09
C VAL A 75 1.83 -12.63 -1.25
N ALA A 76 3.04 -12.25 -1.63
CA ALA A 76 3.43 -10.86 -1.85
C ALA A 76 2.68 -10.24 -3.04
N GLU A 77 2.61 -10.94 -4.18
CA GLU A 77 1.86 -10.50 -5.36
C GLU A 77 0.38 -10.27 -5.03
N ALA A 78 -0.27 -11.23 -4.37
CA ALA A 78 -1.66 -11.12 -3.96
C ALA A 78 -1.89 -9.94 -3.00
N GLN A 79 -0.92 -9.65 -2.13
CA GLN A 79 -1.00 -8.49 -1.21
C GLN A 79 -0.85 -7.16 -1.96
N GLU A 80 0.09 -7.07 -2.89
CA GLU A 80 0.29 -5.88 -3.70
C GLU A 80 -0.94 -5.58 -4.60
N GLU A 81 -1.56 -6.62 -5.16
CA GLU A 81 -2.82 -6.49 -5.89
C GLU A 81 -3.96 -5.94 -5.00
N ARG A 82 -4.08 -6.41 -3.76
CA ARG A 82 -5.07 -5.89 -2.80
C ARG A 82 -4.87 -4.42 -2.48
N LEU A 83 -3.63 -3.94 -2.40
CA LEU A 83 -3.35 -2.51 -2.17
C LEU A 83 -3.89 -1.64 -3.31
N THR A 84 -3.84 -2.12 -4.55
CA THR A 84 -4.28 -1.38 -5.74
C THR A 84 -5.74 -1.60 -6.11
N ALA A 85 -6.38 -2.65 -5.58
CA ALA A 85 -7.76 -3.01 -5.90
C ALA A 85 -8.73 -1.82 -5.68
N PRO A 86 -9.73 -1.65 -6.56
CA PRO A 86 -10.81 -0.71 -6.29
C PRO A 86 -11.50 -1.07 -4.97
N PRO A 87 -12.09 -0.11 -4.25
CA PRO A 87 -12.86 -0.41 -3.05
C PRO A 87 -14.05 -1.31 -3.41
N GLU A 88 -14.21 -2.41 -2.67
CA GLU A 88 -15.36 -3.33 -2.84
C GLU A 88 -16.67 -2.65 -2.41
N ASP A 89 -16.61 -1.77 -1.41
CA ASP A 89 -17.69 -0.96 -0.90
C ASP A 89 -17.35 0.53 -1.12
N ALA A 90 -17.53 1.01 -2.34
CA ALA A 90 -17.66 2.44 -2.53
C ALA A 90 -19.03 2.83 -1.99
N ASP A 91 -19.13 3.02 -0.66
CA ASP A 91 -20.34 3.62 -0.08
C ASP A 91 -20.44 5.05 -0.60
N PRO A 92 -21.39 5.33 -1.50
CA PRO A 92 -21.52 6.65 -2.10
C PRO A 92 -21.97 7.70 -1.07
N GLU A 93 -22.40 7.30 0.12
CA GLU A 93 -22.91 8.20 1.16
C GLU A 93 -21.86 8.68 2.17
N VAL A 94 -20.65 8.05 2.22
CA VAL A 94 -19.69 8.32 3.32
C VAL A 94 -18.77 9.52 3.08
N ASP A 95 -18.60 10.01 1.85
CA ASP A 95 -17.79 11.23 1.62
C ASP A 95 -18.14 11.90 0.30
N ASP A 96 -19.09 12.83 0.35
CA ASP A 96 -19.54 13.65 -0.79
C ASP A 96 -18.56 14.78 -1.14
N ASP A 97 -17.41 14.89 -0.46
CA ASP A 97 -16.40 15.91 -0.74
C ASP A 97 -15.61 15.58 -2.01
N GLN A 98 -16.13 16.01 -3.16
CA GLN A 98 -15.48 15.90 -4.46
C GLN A 98 -14.37 16.92 -4.70
N SER A 99 -14.07 17.77 -3.72
CA SER A 99 -12.96 18.74 -3.80
C SER A 99 -11.61 18.04 -4.04
N PRO A 100 -10.62 18.75 -4.57
CA PRO A 100 -9.25 18.24 -4.68
C PRO A 100 -8.71 17.72 -3.35
N LEU A 101 -8.98 18.42 -2.26
CA LEU A 101 -8.55 18.05 -0.90
C LEU A 101 -9.23 16.77 -0.42
N GLY A 102 -10.56 16.64 -0.61
CA GLY A 102 -11.31 15.45 -0.27
C GLY A 102 -10.82 14.20 -1.03
N ARG A 103 -10.50 14.34 -2.32
CA ARG A 103 -9.92 13.24 -3.12
C ARG A 103 -8.55 12.81 -2.62
N ILE A 104 -7.67 13.75 -2.25
CA ILE A 104 -6.35 13.44 -1.66
C ILE A 104 -6.54 12.75 -0.31
N ARG A 105 -7.42 13.29 0.55
CA ARG A 105 -7.73 12.71 1.86
C ARG A 105 -8.21 11.26 1.75
N ARG A 106 -9.16 10.99 0.86
CA ARG A 106 -9.65 9.62 0.62
C ARG A 106 -8.54 8.68 0.13
N SER A 107 -7.66 9.16 -0.73
CA SER A 107 -6.53 8.36 -1.23
C SER A 107 -5.58 7.99 -0.08
N ASN A 108 -5.19 8.95 0.74
CA ASN A 108 -4.33 8.74 1.90
C ASN A 108 -4.99 7.82 2.94
N LEU A 109 -6.28 8.05 3.24
CA LEU A 109 -7.06 7.24 4.17
C LEU A 109 -7.07 5.77 3.76
N ARG A 110 -7.44 5.47 2.51
CA ARG A 110 -7.52 4.09 2.00
C ARG A 110 -6.16 3.41 1.99
N TYR A 111 -5.11 4.12 1.57
CA TYR A 111 -3.77 3.57 1.56
C TYR A 111 -3.31 3.20 2.97
N LEU A 112 -3.46 4.13 3.93
CA LEU A 112 -3.04 3.90 5.31
C LEU A 112 -3.88 2.83 6.02
N GLN A 113 -5.18 2.77 5.77
CA GLN A 113 -6.05 1.71 6.31
C GLN A 113 -5.57 0.33 5.85
N ARG A 114 -5.44 0.14 4.52
CA ARG A 114 -4.98 -1.14 3.96
C ARG A 114 -3.59 -1.52 4.44
N TYR A 115 -2.70 -0.53 4.53
CA TYR A 115 -1.35 -0.77 5.03
C TYR A 115 -1.35 -1.17 6.50
N ARG A 116 -2.18 -0.53 7.33
CA ARG A 116 -2.34 -0.84 8.76
C ARG A 116 -2.90 -2.25 8.97
N ASP A 117 -3.94 -2.58 8.23
CA ASP A 117 -4.63 -3.87 8.37
C ASP A 117 -3.72 -5.05 8.01
N GLU A 118 -2.69 -4.83 7.20
CA GLU A 118 -1.74 -5.83 6.72
C GLU A 118 -0.28 -5.53 7.16
N ALA A 119 -0.09 -4.72 8.21
CA ALA A 119 1.23 -4.18 8.58
C ALA A 119 2.28 -5.27 8.84
N ALA A 120 1.90 -6.40 9.45
CA ALA A 120 2.80 -7.51 9.70
C ALA A 120 3.36 -8.09 8.39
N LEU A 121 2.49 -8.41 7.43
CA LEU A 121 2.89 -8.92 6.12
C LEU A 121 3.69 -7.88 5.33
N MET A 122 3.27 -6.61 5.38
CA MET A 122 3.99 -5.53 4.70
C MET A 122 5.43 -5.41 5.19
N GLY A 123 5.68 -5.61 6.49
CA GLY A 123 7.03 -5.64 7.06
C GLY A 123 7.87 -6.80 6.53
N VAL A 124 7.29 -7.97 6.36
CA VAL A 124 7.98 -9.14 5.79
C VAL A 124 8.27 -8.92 4.30
N ILE A 125 7.31 -8.37 3.54
CA ILE A 125 7.48 -8.05 2.11
C ILE A 125 8.60 -7.01 1.94
N GLU A 126 8.64 -5.97 2.77
CA GLU A 126 9.70 -4.96 2.75
C GLU A 126 11.08 -5.59 2.96
N GLN A 127 11.20 -6.48 3.94
CA GLN A 127 12.46 -7.18 4.24
C GLN A 127 12.91 -8.04 3.05
N VAL A 128 12.01 -8.87 2.51
CA VAL A 128 12.33 -9.83 1.43
C VAL A 128 12.61 -9.14 0.10
N SER A 129 11.93 -8.03 -0.20
CA SER A 129 12.14 -7.27 -1.44
C SER A 129 13.56 -6.73 -1.61
N ARG A 130 14.35 -6.69 -0.55
CA ARG A 130 15.75 -6.22 -0.61
C ARG A 130 16.70 -7.23 -1.26
N TYR A 131 16.31 -8.50 -1.37
CA TYR A 131 17.14 -9.57 -1.93
C TYR A 131 16.38 -10.50 -2.90
N ASP A 132 15.05 -10.44 -2.98
CA ASP A 132 14.25 -11.18 -3.96
C ASP A 132 13.72 -10.22 -5.03
N GLU A 133 14.22 -10.38 -6.26
CA GLU A 133 13.90 -9.50 -7.38
C GLU A 133 12.42 -9.56 -7.79
N HIS A 134 11.74 -10.72 -7.66
CA HIS A 134 10.32 -10.87 -7.99
C HIS A 134 9.45 -10.09 -7.01
N VAL A 135 9.74 -10.21 -5.70
CA VAL A 135 9.03 -9.45 -4.66
C VAL A 135 9.26 -7.96 -4.85
N ASN A 136 10.50 -7.55 -5.15
CA ASN A 136 10.80 -6.16 -5.46
C ASN A 136 10.05 -5.66 -6.70
N ALA A 137 9.99 -6.45 -7.76
CA ALA A 137 9.27 -6.09 -8.99
C ALA A 137 7.76 -5.88 -8.74
N ALA A 138 7.11 -6.75 -7.95
CA ALA A 138 5.71 -6.59 -7.54
C ALA A 138 5.49 -5.27 -6.78
N ARG A 139 6.34 -4.96 -5.80
CA ARG A 139 6.30 -3.68 -5.08
C ARG A 139 6.47 -2.46 -5.99
N MET A 140 7.42 -2.54 -6.92
CA MET A 140 7.64 -1.44 -7.88
C MET A 140 6.45 -1.27 -8.83
N ALA A 141 5.78 -2.33 -9.23
CA ALA A 141 4.57 -2.26 -10.04
C ALA A 141 3.42 -1.56 -9.29
N THR A 142 3.22 -1.89 -8.01
CA THR A 142 2.26 -1.22 -7.13
C THR A 142 2.59 0.26 -6.95
N MET A 143 3.84 0.60 -6.66
CA MET A 143 4.29 1.98 -6.54
C MET A 143 4.00 2.75 -7.83
N LYS A 144 4.38 2.20 -8.98
CA LYS A 144 4.12 2.80 -10.30
C LYS A 144 2.63 3.06 -10.53
N HIS A 145 1.76 2.11 -10.17
CA HIS A 145 0.31 2.30 -10.28
C HIS A 145 -0.19 3.52 -9.50
N PHE A 146 0.23 3.69 -8.25
CA PHE A 146 -0.15 4.85 -7.43
C PHE A 146 0.42 6.15 -7.98
N VAL A 147 1.68 6.16 -8.39
CA VAL A 147 2.36 7.34 -8.94
C VAL A 147 1.69 7.80 -10.23
N GLU A 148 1.40 6.90 -11.17
CA GLU A 148 0.71 7.24 -12.43
C GLU A 148 -0.68 7.84 -12.20
N ARG A 149 -1.43 7.34 -11.20
CA ARG A 149 -2.71 7.93 -10.81
C ARG A 149 -2.53 9.32 -10.23
N ALA A 150 -1.56 9.50 -9.33
CA ALA A 150 -1.26 10.79 -8.71
C ALA A 150 -0.80 11.82 -9.75
N GLU A 151 0.09 11.43 -10.66
CA GLU A 151 0.56 12.27 -11.76
C GLU A 151 -0.60 12.77 -12.63
N LYS A 152 -1.51 11.88 -13.03
CA LYS A 152 -2.71 12.27 -13.79
C LYS A 152 -3.57 13.27 -13.03
N ALA A 153 -3.73 13.07 -11.72
CA ALA A 153 -4.48 13.98 -10.86
C ALA A 153 -3.80 15.36 -10.76
N VAL A 154 -2.48 15.40 -10.56
CA VAL A 154 -1.70 16.66 -10.52
C VAL A 154 -1.81 17.41 -11.86
N ARG A 155 -1.62 16.71 -12.98
CA ARG A 155 -1.80 17.30 -14.33
C ARG A 155 -3.19 17.91 -14.53
N GLN A 156 -4.23 17.23 -14.03
CA GLN A 156 -5.59 17.75 -14.13
C GLN A 156 -5.76 19.01 -13.26
N LEU A 157 -5.27 18.99 -12.03
CA LEU A 157 -5.33 20.17 -11.15
C LEU A 157 -4.58 21.38 -11.72
N GLN A 158 -3.44 21.17 -12.39
CA GLN A 158 -2.72 22.23 -13.09
C GLN A 158 -3.53 22.80 -14.27
N LYS A 159 -4.15 21.92 -15.08
CA LYS A 159 -5.02 22.37 -16.20
C LYS A 159 -6.21 23.20 -15.71
N ASP A 160 -6.74 22.84 -14.54
CA ASP A 160 -7.88 23.53 -13.91
C ASP A 160 -7.44 24.82 -13.18
N GLY A 161 -6.13 25.14 -13.17
CA GLY A 161 -5.57 26.31 -12.48
C GLY A 161 -5.58 26.20 -10.95
N LEU A 162 -5.74 24.99 -10.41
CA LEU A 162 -5.84 24.74 -8.97
C LEU A 162 -4.51 24.36 -8.33
N ALA A 163 -3.53 23.87 -9.10
CA ALA A 163 -2.20 23.51 -8.61
C ALA A 163 -1.10 24.37 -9.27
N ASP A 164 0.05 24.47 -8.59
CA ASP A 164 1.19 25.24 -9.05
C ASP A 164 1.80 24.64 -10.33
N ASN A 165 1.76 25.42 -11.42
CA ASN A 165 2.28 25.01 -12.73
C ASN A 165 3.82 24.95 -12.82
N ARG A 166 4.54 25.41 -11.79
CA ARG A 166 6.01 25.28 -11.71
C ARG A 166 6.45 23.87 -11.32
N LEU A 167 5.54 23.07 -10.76
CA LEU A 167 5.84 21.69 -10.38
C LEU A 167 5.80 20.79 -11.62
N ASP A 168 6.80 19.93 -11.75
CA ASP A 168 6.71 18.80 -12.65
C ASP A 168 5.78 17.73 -12.04
N PRO A 169 4.70 17.33 -12.74
CA PRO A 169 3.71 16.41 -12.19
C PRO A 169 4.24 15.03 -11.83
N ALA A 170 5.19 14.50 -12.60
CA ALA A 170 5.78 13.20 -12.32
C ALA A 170 6.63 13.26 -11.05
N THR A 171 7.53 14.25 -10.96
CA THR A 171 8.36 14.45 -9.77
C THR A 171 7.51 14.70 -8.51
N ALA A 172 6.44 15.49 -8.61
CA ALA A 172 5.55 15.75 -7.49
C ALA A 172 4.84 14.47 -7.03
N ALA A 173 4.35 13.65 -7.96
CA ALA A 173 3.70 12.39 -7.66
C ALA A 173 4.65 11.39 -7.00
N ASP A 174 5.87 11.23 -7.54
CA ASP A 174 6.91 10.36 -6.98
C ASP A 174 7.29 10.78 -5.56
N ALA A 175 7.63 12.06 -5.36
CA ALA A 175 8.10 12.55 -4.07
C ALA A 175 7.02 12.44 -2.99
N LEU A 176 5.81 12.87 -3.29
CA LEU A 176 4.69 12.85 -2.33
C LEU A 176 4.18 11.44 -2.08
N GLY A 177 4.17 10.58 -3.10
CA GLY A 177 3.86 9.15 -2.94
C GLY A 177 4.88 8.44 -2.05
N ALA A 178 6.18 8.66 -2.30
CA ALA A 178 7.26 8.12 -1.48
C ALA A 178 7.19 8.61 -0.02
N MET A 179 6.81 9.88 0.20
CA MET A 179 6.59 10.43 1.55
C MET A 179 5.53 9.62 2.31
N VAL A 180 4.37 9.38 1.70
CA VAL A 180 3.27 8.63 2.34
C VAL A 180 3.68 7.18 2.59
N ALA A 181 4.29 6.52 1.61
CA ALA A 181 4.71 5.12 1.72
C ALA A 181 5.75 4.94 2.84
N ARG A 182 6.77 5.81 2.89
CA ARG A 182 7.79 5.75 3.94
C ARG A 182 7.24 6.10 5.32
N PHE A 183 6.32 7.05 5.40
CA PHE A 183 5.64 7.39 6.65
C PHE A 183 4.84 6.18 7.18
N ALA A 184 4.07 5.51 6.32
CA ALA A 184 3.31 4.32 6.68
C ALA A 184 4.23 3.21 7.23
N GLU A 185 5.33 2.92 6.55
CA GLU A 185 6.31 1.92 6.97
C GLU A 185 6.91 2.24 8.35
N LEU A 186 7.40 3.47 8.54
CA LEU A 186 8.01 3.89 9.82
C LEU A 186 7.02 3.84 10.97
N TRP A 187 5.78 4.22 10.71
CA TRP A 187 4.74 4.26 11.72
C TRP A 187 4.14 2.87 12.01
N LEU A 188 3.62 2.22 10.97
CA LEU A 188 2.74 1.06 11.12
C LEU A 188 3.51 -0.26 11.21
N VAL A 189 4.72 -0.32 10.65
CA VAL A 189 5.57 -1.53 10.68
C VAL A 189 6.67 -1.39 11.73
N GLN A 190 7.43 -0.28 11.68
CA GLN A 190 8.59 -0.14 12.56
C GLN A 190 8.24 0.42 13.96
N GLY A 191 7.01 0.93 14.14
CA GLY A 191 6.58 1.49 15.43
C GLY A 191 7.44 2.66 15.91
N TYR A 192 8.06 3.41 14.97
CA TYR A 192 8.99 4.49 15.30
C TYR A 192 8.34 5.55 16.20
N ARG A 193 7.04 5.82 15.98
CA ARG A 193 6.25 6.77 16.78
C ARG A 193 4.76 6.42 16.66
N GLU A 194 4.01 6.65 17.73
CA GLU A 194 2.55 6.54 17.70
C GLU A 194 1.90 7.83 17.19
N TYR A 195 0.87 7.68 16.36
CA TYR A 195 0.05 8.75 15.84
C TYR A 195 -1.43 8.40 15.99
N ASP A 196 -2.24 9.41 16.22
CA ASP A 196 -3.68 9.30 16.01
C ASP A 196 -3.94 9.14 14.51
N PHE A 197 -4.75 8.14 14.16
CA PHE A 197 -4.89 7.72 12.76
C PHE A 197 -5.52 8.82 11.88
N ASP A 198 -6.62 9.41 12.33
CA ASP A 198 -7.32 10.44 11.56
C ASP A 198 -6.48 11.71 11.44
N LYS A 199 -5.81 12.09 12.50
CA LYS A 199 -4.86 13.21 12.46
C LYS A 199 -3.70 12.96 11.50
N ALA A 200 -3.17 11.75 11.43
CA ALA A 200 -2.10 11.42 10.50
C ALA A 200 -2.57 11.54 9.05
N VAL A 201 -3.76 11.03 8.73
CA VAL A 201 -4.40 11.19 7.41
C VAL A 201 -4.57 12.67 7.06
N ASP A 202 -5.10 13.48 7.98
CA ASP A 202 -5.32 14.90 7.77
C ASP A 202 -4.00 15.66 7.56
N GLN A 203 -2.96 15.36 8.34
CA GLN A 203 -1.66 16.00 8.19
C GLN A 203 -0.97 15.66 6.86
N LEU A 204 -1.01 14.39 6.44
CA LEU A 204 -0.50 14.00 5.12
C LEU A 204 -1.27 14.69 3.99
N THR A 205 -2.58 14.85 4.15
CA THR A 205 -3.42 15.56 3.18
C THR A 205 -3.04 17.05 3.08
N ILE A 206 -2.80 17.70 4.22
CA ILE A 206 -2.32 19.08 4.27
C ILE A 206 -0.93 19.22 3.63
N LEU A 207 -0.02 18.28 3.87
CA LEU A 207 1.31 18.27 3.24
C LEU A 207 1.21 18.17 1.72
N TRP A 208 0.35 17.30 1.20
CA TRP A 208 0.06 17.20 -0.23
C TRP A 208 -0.50 18.52 -0.79
N ALA A 209 -1.53 19.08 -0.15
CA ALA A 209 -2.17 20.32 -0.58
C ALA A 209 -1.19 21.48 -0.63
N ASN A 210 -0.37 21.63 0.42
CA ASN A 210 0.65 22.68 0.50
C ASN A 210 1.72 22.52 -0.57
N ALA A 211 2.22 21.29 -0.79
CA ALA A 211 3.22 21.03 -1.80
C ALA A 211 2.71 21.33 -3.22
N LEU A 212 1.45 21.03 -3.50
CA LEU A 212 0.82 21.31 -4.78
C LEU A 212 0.35 22.76 -4.93
N GLY A 213 0.39 23.57 -3.87
CA GLY A 213 -0.07 24.98 -3.88
C GLY A 213 -1.58 25.11 -4.02
N LEU A 214 -2.37 24.12 -3.54
CA LEU A 214 -3.83 24.19 -3.60
C LEU A 214 -4.34 25.34 -2.73
N GLN A 215 -5.02 26.32 -3.36
CA GLN A 215 -5.41 27.57 -2.68
C GLN A 215 -6.63 27.43 -1.77
N ASP A 216 -7.51 26.44 -2.01
CA ASP A 216 -8.81 26.30 -1.33
C ASP A 216 -8.83 25.24 -0.20
N GLY A 217 -7.68 24.72 0.22
CA GLY A 217 -7.62 23.65 1.23
C GLY A 217 -7.21 24.05 2.64
N ILE A 218 -6.73 25.29 2.81
CA ILE A 218 -6.35 25.79 4.13
C ILE A 218 -7.37 26.86 4.51
N VAL A 219 -8.43 26.48 5.20
CA VAL A 219 -9.09 27.40 6.11
C VAL A 219 -7.99 27.82 7.10
N ARG A 220 -7.33 28.96 6.83
CA ARG A 220 -6.54 29.64 7.84
C ARG A 220 -7.48 29.79 9.01
N ALA A 221 -7.25 29.04 10.07
CA ALA A 221 -7.84 29.32 11.36
C ALA A 221 -7.48 30.77 11.64
N THR A 222 -8.42 31.66 11.39
CA THR A 222 -8.27 33.08 11.71
C THR A 222 -7.99 33.12 13.20
N PRO A 223 -6.86 33.69 13.66
CA PRO A 223 -6.59 33.78 15.08
C PRO A 223 -7.79 34.51 15.67
N LYS A 224 -8.51 33.86 16.59
CA LYS A 224 -9.63 34.46 17.30
C LYS A 224 -9.10 35.76 17.94
N ALA A 225 -9.54 36.90 17.42
CA ALA A 225 -9.14 38.19 17.94
C ALA A 225 -9.29 38.21 19.46
N PRO A 226 -8.30 38.74 20.21
CA PRO A 226 -8.40 38.82 21.66
C PRO A 226 -9.66 39.61 22.02
N ARG A 227 -10.53 38.98 22.84
CA ARG A 227 -11.71 39.68 23.38
C ARG A 227 -11.21 40.92 24.14
N THR A 228 -11.41 42.07 23.56
CA THR A 228 -11.19 43.35 24.26
C THR A 228 -12.06 43.34 25.52
N ALA A 229 -11.43 43.39 26.66
CA ALA A 229 -12.09 43.53 27.96
C ALA A 229 -12.88 44.86 27.92
N ALA A 230 -14.17 44.81 28.21
CA ALA A 230 -15.01 45.96 28.36
C ALA A 230 -14.48 46.85 29.48
N PRO A 231 -14.48 48.19 29.35
CA PRO A 231 -14.03 49.11 30.41
C PRO A 231 -14.96 49.00 31.61
N LYS A 232 -14.37 48.79 32.79
CA LYS A 232 -15.10 48.85 34.07
C LYS A 232 -15.56 50.30 34.25
N SER A 233 -16.89 50.50 34.21
CA SER A 233 -17.53 51.75 34.64
C SER A 233 -17.24 51.97 36.12
N LYS A 234 -16.61 53.08 36.47
CA LYS A 234 -16.54 53.61 37.81
C LYS A 234 -17.80 54.41 38.06
N ALA A 235 -18.55 54.06 39.05
CA ALA A 235 -19.39 54.92 39.85
C ALA A 235 -19.01 54.80 41.30
#